data_1cec05944cc8be095b4f5d3832e97ed7
#
_entry.id   1cec05944cc8be095b4f5d3832e97ed7
#
_cell.length_a   1.000
_cell.length_b   1.000
_cell.length_c   1.000
_cell.angle_alpha   90.00
_cell.angle_beta   90.00
_cell.angle_gamma   90.00
#
_symmetry.space_group_name_H-M   'P 1'
#
loop_
_entity.id
_entity.type
_entity.pdbx_description
1 polymer ?
#
loop_
_entity_poly.entity_id
_entity_poly.type
_entity_poly.pdbx_seq_one_letter_code
_entity_poly.pdbx_strand_id
1 'polypeptide(L)'
;TDKAQPFDFQSAPLMRMSLFRLSDTRYRWLWTHHHSILDGWSVPVLFEELFDCYMASQQSLPYSGPAAPAFADYMDWLAKQSNEAAAGFWQQELLGFEVGDQLDIDSIATASDDPDSQVLEVKLPQALSEQIKQLANVTGVPLNIVIQATWSLLLAKYQGNNDILFG
;
A
#
# COMPACT_ATOMS: atom_id res chain seq x y z
N THR A 1 20.85 8.01 8.99
CA THR A 1 20.15 6.76 8.62
C THR A 1 19.53 6.92 7.25
N ASP A 2 19.47 5.86 6.43
CA ASP A 2 18.93 5.90 5.05
C ASP A 2 17.48 6.42 5.02
N LYS A 3 16.65 6.04 6.01
CA LYS A 3 15.25 6.49 6.12
C LYS A 3 15.13 8.02 6.24
N ALA A 4 16.08 8.69 6.84
CA ALA A 4 16.07 10.15 7.03
C ALA A 4 16.60 10.91 5.80
N GLN A 5 17.08 10.22 4.77
CA GLN A 5 17.61 10.85 3.58
C GLN A 5 16.48 10.98 2.53
N PRO A 6 16.00 12.19 2.21
CA PRO A 6 14.97 12.39 1.22
C PRO A 6 15.45 12.02 -0.19
N PHE A 7 14.50 11.79 -1.11
CA PHE A 7 14.78 11.69 -2.53
C PHE A 7 14.67 13.07 -3.19
N ASP A 8 15.61 13.37 -4.06
CA ASP A 8 15.52 14.52 -4.96
C ASP A 8 14.74 14.11 -6.21
N PHE A 9 13.55 14.66 -6.40
CA PHE A 9 12.69 14.36 -7.55
C PHE A 9 13.24 14.81 -8.90
N GLN A 10 14.28 15.64 -8.91
CA GLN A 10 14.97 16.06 -10.13
C GLN A 10 16.10 15.10 -10.52
N SER A 11 16.44 14.14 -9.66
CA SER A 11 17.53 13.20 -9.84
C SER A 11 17.06 11.75 -9.84
N ALA A 12 17.09 11.09 -11.02
CA ALA A 12 16.84 9.65 -11.11
C ALA A 12 18.12 8.85 -10.73
N PRO A 13 17.96 7.62 -10.21
CA PRO A 13 16.73 6.93 -9.87
C PRO A 13 16.19 7.32 -8.49
N LEU A 14 14.86 7.29 -8.33
CA LEU A 14 14.22 7.50 -7.02
C LEU A 14 14.24 6.22 -6.17
N MET A 15 15.37 5.55 -6.18
CA MET A 15 15.63 4.36 -5.36
C MET A 15 17.08 4.28 -4.94
N ARG A 16 17.34 3.60 -3.83
CA ARG A 16 18.68 3.31 -3.30
C ARG A 16 18.75 1.85 -2.87
N MET A 17 19.89 1.23 -3.10
CA MET A 17 20.15 -0.14 -2.67
C MET A 17 21.47 -0.18 -1.90
N SER A 18 21.49 -0.92 -0.79
CA SER A 18 22.67 -1.17 0.01
C SER A 18 22.75 -2.65 0.36
N LEU A 19 23.89 -3.26 0.12
CA LEU A 19 24.15 -4.65 0.47
C LEU A 19 25.18 -4.69 1.60
N PHE A 20 24.78 -5.24 2.73
CA PHE A 20 25.63 -5.39 3.92
C PHE A 20 26.04 -6.85 4.07
N ARG A 21 27.36 -7.13 4.06
CA ARG A 21 27.87 -8.45 4.39
C ARG A 21 27.92 -8.58 5.92
N LEU A 22 27.16 -9.52 6.47
CA LEU A 22 27.09 -9.79 7.90
C LEU A 22 28.05 -10.94 8.32
N SER A 23 28.26 -11.90 7.41
CA SER A 23 29.22 -12.99 7.55
C SER A 23 29.59 -13.50 6.15
N ASP A 24 30.38 -14.60 6.07
CA ASP A 24 30.76 -15.17 4.78
C ASP A 24 29.58 -15.71 3.95
N THR A 25 28.48 -16.05 4.64
CA THR A 25 27.29 -16.64 4.00
C THR A 25 26.01 -15.85 4.25
N ARG A 26 26.09 -14.73 4.98
CA ARG A 26 24.89 -13.95 5.32
C ARG A 26 25.05 -12.51 4.85
N TYR A 27 24.07 -12.07 4.13
CA TYR A 27 23.95 -10.69 3.65
C TYR A 27 22.62 -10.11 4.07
N ARG A 28 22.59 -8.80 4.24
CA ARG A 28 21.36 -8.01 4.40
C ARG A 28 21.30 -7.02 3.26
N TRP A 29 20.22 -7.09 2.51
CA TRP A 29 19.93 -6.13 1.47
C TRP A 29 18.92 -5.12 2.02
N LEU A 30 19.23 -3.83 1.87
CA LEU A 30 18.34 -2.71 2.13
C LEU A 30 18.00 -2.08 0.79
N TRP A 31 16.73 -2.03 0.51
CA TRP A 31 16.19 -1.36 -0.66
C TRP A 31 15.19 -0.30 -0.21
N THR A 32 15.47 0.96 -0.59
CA THR A 32 14.61 2.11 -0.31
C THR A 32 14.19 2.72 -1.64
N HIS A 33 12.92 2.94 -1.83
CA HIS A 33 12.38 3.57 -3.04
C HIS A 33 11.29 4.57 -2.68
N HIS A 34 11.11 5.56 -3.53
CA HIS A 34 9.97 6.47 -3.42
C HIS A 34 8.72 5.81 -4.01
N HIS A 35 7.58 5.99 -3.39
CA HIS A 35 6.33 5.33 -3.80
C HIS A 35 5.79 5.82 -5.16
N SER A 36 6.30 6.97 -5.68
CA SER A 36 5.95 7.47 -7.02
C SER A 36 6.41 6.58 -8.17
N ILE A 37 7.42 5.72 -7.94
CA ILE A 37 7.96 4.85 -8.99
C ILE A 37 7.50 3.40 -8.88
N LEU A 38 7.01 2.97 -7.73
CA LEU A 38 6.58 1.61 -7.44
C LEU A 38 5.42 1.63 -6.44
N ASP A 39 4.40 0.87 -6.73
CA ASP A 39 3.31 0.54 -5.80
C ASP A 39 3.50 -0.84 -5.15
N GLY A 40 2.58 -1.22 -4.28
CA GLY A 40 2.64 -2.51 -3.59
C GLY A 40 2.55 -3.72 -4.52
N TRP A 41 1.90 -3.58 -5.69
CA TRP A 41 1.76 -4.66 -6.67
C TRP A 41 2.99 -4.80 -7.57
N SER A 42 3.74 -3.74 -7.77
CA SER A 42 4.96 -3.73 -8.57
C SER A 42 6.12 -4.46 -7.88
N VAL A 43 6.15 -4.41 -6.54
CA VAL A 43 7.25 -4.98 -5.74
C VAL A 43 7.42 -6.49 -5.93
N PRO A 44 6.36 -7.33 -5.82
CA PRO A 44 6.47 -8.77 -6.09
C PRO A 44 6.99 -9.09 -7.49
N VAL A 45 6.55 -8.36 -8.51
CA VAL A 45 7.00 -8.54 -9.91
C VAL A 45 8.50 -8.31 -10.03
N LEU A 46 9.01 -7.24 -9.43
CA LEU A 46 10.44 -6.95 -9.41
C LEU A 46 11.25 -8.00 -8.64
N PHE A 47 10.71 -8.52 -7.53
CA PHE A 47 11.39 -9.58 -6.79
C PHE A 47 11.46 -10.88 -7.57
N GLU A 48 10.40 -11.26 -8.26
CA GLU A 48 10.37 -12.45 -9.12
C GLU A 48 11.47 -12.34 -10.20
N GLU A 49 11.50 -11.23 -10.95
CA GLU A 49 12.51 -10.99 -11.96
C GLU A 49 13.95 -10.95 -11.39
N LEU A 50 14.12 -10.30 -10.24
CA LEU A 50 15.42 -10.26 -9.56
C LEU A 50 15.92 -11.65 -9.18
N PHE A 51 15.05 -12.49 -8.62
CA PHE A 51 15.43 -13.85 -8.23
C PHE A 51 15.68 -14.74 -9.44
N ASP A 52 14.94 -14.58 -10.51
CA ASP A 52 15.20 -15.30 -11.77
C ASP A 52 16.55 -14.90 -12.37
N CYS A 53 16.88 -13.62 -12.39
CA CYS A 53 18.20 -13.12 -12.78
C CYS A 53 19.31 -13.69 -11.88
N TYR A 54 19.09 -13.71 -10.58
CA TYR A 54 20.05 -14.24 -9.62
C TYR A 54 20.29 -15.73 -9.83
N MET A 55 19.23 -16.52 -10.00
CA MET A 55 19.33 -17.97 -10.23
C MET A 55 20.02 -18.29 -11.56
N ALA A 56 19.72 -17.55 -12.61
CA ALA A 56 20.42 -17.69 -13.89
C ALA A 56 21.93 -17.38 -13.73
N SER A 57 22.27 -16.31 -13.02
CA SER A 57 23.65 -15.95 -12.72
C SER A 57 24.39 -17.04 -11.92
N GLN A 58 23.75 -17.65 -10.95
CA GLN A 58 24.34 -18.75 -10.17
C GLN A 58 24.67 -19.98 -11.05
N GLN A 59 23.90 -20.20 -12.10
CA GLN A 59 24.10 -21.28 -13.07
C GLN A 59 24.99 -20.87 -14.25
N SER A 60 25.53 -19.65 -14.24
CA SER A 60 26.29 -19.07 -15.36
C SER A 60 25.50 -19.05 -16.69
N LEU A 61 24.17 -18.96 -16.59
CA LEU A 61 23.26 -18.84 -17.73
C LEU A 61 22.92 -17.38 -17.98
N PRO A 62 22.72 -17.00 -19.26
CA PRO A 62 22.17 -15.67 -19.55
C PRO A 62 20.73 -15.59 -19.06
N TYR A 63 20.37 -14.45 -18.47
CA TYR A 63 18.96 -14.17 -18.17
C TYR A 63 18.20 -13.89 -19.48
N SER A 64 17.04 -14.55 -19.64
CA SER A 64 16.20 -14.45 -20.84
C SER A 64 14.73 -14.16 -20.48
N GLY A 65 14.52 -13.31 -19.49
CA GLY A 65 13.17 -12.88 -19.12
C GLY A 65 12.48 -12.05 -20.20
N PRO A 66 11.16 -11.83 -20.09
CA PRO A 66 10.41 -11.02 -21.04
C PRO A 66 10.92 -9.58 -21.05
N ALA A 67 10.90 -8.95 -22.24
CA ALA A 67 11.21 -7.53 -22.32
C ALA A 67 10.14 -6.73 -21.54
N ALA A 68 10.58 -5.91 -20.60
CA ALA A 68 9.66 -5.05 -19.87
C ALA A 68 9.09 -3.97 -20.81
N PRO A 69 7.75 -3.75 -20.81
CA PRO A 69 7.15 -2.65 -21.55
C PRO A 69 7.62 -1.31 -20.97
N ALA A 70 7.72 -0.31 -21.84
CA ALA A 70 8.10 1.02 -21.38
C ALA A 70 6.97 1.65 -20.55
N PHE A 71 7.30 2.26 -19.43
CA PHE A 71 6.31 2.97 -18.61
C PHE A 71 5.62 4.11 -19.39
N ALA A 72 6.30 4.69 -20.37
CA ALA A 72 5.75 5.69 -21.29
C ALA A 72 4.51 5.17 -22.03
N ASP A 73 4.49 3.89 -22.45
CA ASP A 73 3.35 3.29 -23.16
C ASP A 73 2.09 3.27 -22.27
N TYR A 74 2.27 3.00 -20.98
CA TYR A 74 1.20 3.09 -20.00
C TYR A 74 0.69 4.53 -19.83
N MET A 75 1.60 5.50 -19.74
CA MET A 75 1.23 6.92 -19.62
C MET A 75 0.49 7.42 -20.85
N ASP A 76 0.92 7.01 -22.05
CA ASP A 76 0.24 7.32 -23.31
C ASP A 76 -1.15 6.69 -23.40
N TRP A 77 -1.30 5.47 -22.88
CA TRP A 77 -2.60 4.82 -22.77
C TRP A 77 -3.51 5.55 -21.77
N LEU A 78 -2.98 5.89 -20.60
CA LEU A 78 -3.73 6.59 -19.55
C LEU A 78 -4.23 7.96 -20.01
N ALA A 79 -3.39 8.71 -20.74
CA ALA A 79 -3.74 10.02 -21.28
C ALA A 79 -4.90 9.99 -22.31
N LYS A 80 -5.13 8.84 -22.92
CA LYS A 80 -6.23 8.62 -23.89
C LYS A 80 -7.53 8.16 -23.22
N GLN A 81 -7.51 7.84 -21.92
CA GLN A 81 -8.71 7.40 -21.20
C GLN A 81 -9.60 8.61 -20.90
N SER A 82 -10.91 8.44 -21.11
CA SER A 82 -11.90 9.43 -20.70
C SER A 82 -12.28 9.22 -19.23
N ASN A 83 -12.16 10.27 -18.44
CA ASN A 83 -12.64 10.27 -17.07
C ASN A 83 -14.14 10.57 -16.93
N GLU A 84 -14.83 10.91 -18.04
CA GLU A 84 -16.25 11.31 -18.00
C GLU A 84 -17.16 10.17 -17.52
N ALA A 85 -16.93 8.95 -18.03
CA ALA A 85 -17.71 7.79 -17.61
C ALA A 85 -17.49 7.46 -16.13
N ALA A 86 -16.24 7.53 -15.66
CA ALA A 86 -15.89 7.31 -14.27
C ALA A 86 -16.50 8.42 -13.38
N ALA A 87 -16.40 9.67 -13.79
CA ALA A 87 -16.99 10.81 -13.08
C ALA A 87 -18.51 10.67 -12.96
N GLY A 88 -19.20 10.30 -14.07
CA GLY A 88 -20.64 10.06 -14.07
C GLY A 88 -21.05 8.92 -13.14
N PHE A 89 -20.29 7.83 -13.13
CA PHE A 89 -20.50 6.71 -12.22
C PHE A 89 -20.40 7.15 -10.75
N TRP A 90 -19.30 7.81 -10.38
CA TRP A 90 -19.10 8.24 -9.00
C TRP A 90 -20.08 9.33 -8.55
N GLN A 91 -20.47 10.24 -9.45
CA GLN A 91 -21.52 11.22 -9.16
C GLN A 91 -22.85 10.54 -8.83
N GLN A 92 -23.18 9.46 -9.52
CA GLN A 92 -24.41 8.70 -9.26
C GLN A 92 -24.30 7.88 -7.98
N GLU A 93 -23.19 7.19 -7.74
CA GLU A 93 -22.96 6.37 -6.55
C GLU A 93 -22.94 7.20 -5.27
N LEU A 94 -22.41 8.42 -5.35
CA LEU A 94 -22.30 9.34 -4.19
C LEU A 94 -23.49 10.32 -4.12
N LEU A 95 -24.54 10.11 -4.91
CA LEU A 95 -25.71 10.99 -4.89
C LEU A 95 -26.41 10.93 -3.54
N GLY A 96 -26.50 12.07 -2.87
CA GLY A 96 -27.12 12.17 -1.53
C GLY A 96 -26.17 11.83 -0.38
N PHE A 97 -24.92 11.44 -0.67
CA PHE A 97 -23.92 11.32 0.38
C PHE A 97 -23.56 12.72 0.90
N GLU A 98 -23.75 12.93 2.20
CA GLU A 98 -23.29 14.13 2.90
C GLU A 98 -22.00 13.80 3.63
N VAL A 99 -20.94 14.61 3.38
CA VAL A 99 -19.68 14.47 4.11
C VAL A 99 -19.99 14.67 5.59
N GLY A 100 -19.84 13.60 6.38
CA GLY A 100 -20.00 13.66 7.82
C GLY A 100 -19.02 14.63 8.48
N ASP A 101 -19.32 15.03 9.69
CA ASP A 101 -18.43 15.87 10.48
C ASP A 101 -17.06 15.21 10.60
N GLN A 102 -16.01 16.00 10.54
CA GLN A 102 -14.66 15.53 10.81
C GLN A 102 -14.63 14.85 12.18
N LEU A 103 -13.91 13.75 12.27
CA LEU A 103 -13.72 13.08 13.57
C LEU A 103 -13.06 14.10 14.52
N ASP A 104 -13.81 14.54 15.52
CA ASP A 104 -13.38 15.55 16.51
C ASP A 104 -12.29 15.02 17.47
N ILE A 105 -11.59 13.97 17.03
CA ILE A 105 -10.51 13.31 17.78
C ILE A 105 -9.26 14.21 17.83
N ASP A 106 -9.07 15.05 16.81
CA ASP A 106 -7.89 15.92 16.68
C ASP A 106 -7.94 17.15 17.59
N SER A 107 -9.09 17.46 18.20
CA SER A 107 -9.21 18.59 19.15
C SER A 107 -8.46 18.35 20.47
N ILE A 108 -8.07 17.10 20.75
CA ILE A 108 -7.38 16.70 22.00
C ILE A 108 -5.85 16.60 21.79
N ALA A 109 -5.40 16.48 20.56
CA ALA A 109 -3.99 16.50 20.26
C ALA A 109 -3.49 17.96 20.33
N THR A 110 -2.94 18.35 21.49
CA THR A 110 -1.99 19.47 21.51
C THR A 110 -0.94 19.16 20.47
N ALA A 111 -0.84 20.03 19.47
CA ALA A 111 0.14 19.91 18.41
C ALA A 111 1.52 19.57 18.99
N SER A 112 1.91 18.33 18.92
CA SER A 112 3.31 17.98 19.09
C SER A 112 3.99 18.40 17.80
N ASP A 113 5.00 19.25 17.90
CA ASP A 113 5.85 19.67 16.77
C ASP A 113 6.65 18.52 16.16
N ASP A 114 6.30 17.28 16.48
CA ASP A 114 6.97 16.09 15.97
C ASP A 114 6.18 15.51 14.77
N PRO A 115 6.68 15.73 13.52
CA PRO A 115 6.04 15.23 12.31
C PRO A 115 6.20 13.71 12.12
N ASP A 116 6.81 13.00 13.06
CA ASP A 116 7.01 11.56 12.96
C ASP A 116 5.68 10.82 13.19
N SER A 117 5.15 10.25 12.11
CA SER A 117 4.01 9.33 12.19
C SER A 117 4.38 8.16 13.11
N GLN A 118 3.60 7.97 14.18
CA GLN A 118 3.78 6.84 15.08
C GLN A 118 3.02 5.63 14.54
N VAL A 119 3.66 4.47 14.62
CA VAL A 119 3.05 3.19 14.27
C VAL A 119 2.72 2.45 15.56
N LEU A 120 1.44 2.20 15.79
CA LEU A 120 0.96 1.33 16.85
C LEU A 120 0.75 -0.09 16.31
N GLU A 121 1.58 -1.02 16.77
CA GLU A 121 1.41 -2.45 16.43
C GLU A 121 0.63 -3.15 17.55
N VAL A 122 -0.53 -3.69 17.22
CA VAL A 122 -1.36 -4.45 18.16
C VAL A 122 -1.52 -5.88 17.66
N LYS A 123 -1.12 -6.85 18.48
CA LYS A 123 -1.34 -8.27 18.18
C LYS A 123 -2.66 -8.74 18.77
N LEU A 124 -3.55 -9.22 17.91
CA LEU A 124 -4.80 -9.80 18.36
C LEU A 124 -4.56 -11.16 19.05
N PRO A 125 -5.27 -11.46 20.16
CA PRO A 125 -5.25 -12.81 20.74
C PRO A 125 -5.65 -13.86 19.71
N GLN A 126 -5.06 -15.05 19.81
CA GLN A 126 -5.33 -16.14 18.88
C GLN A 126 -6.83 -16.49 18.81
N ALA A 127 -7.49 -16.60 19.96
CA ALA A 127 -8.91 -16.91 20.02
C ALA A 127 -9.78 -15.91 19.25
N LEU A 128 -9.47 -14.60 19.35
CA LEU A 128 -10.17 -13.55 18.59
C LEU A 128 -9.89 -13.68 17.09
N SER A 129 -8.65 -13.95 16.72
CA SER A 129 -8.28 -14.15 15.31
C SER A 129 -9.02 -15.34 14.69
N GLU A 130 -9.20 -16.41 15.44
CA GLU A 130 -9.96 -17.60 15.01
C GLU A 130 -11.46 -17.28 14.87
N GLN A 131 -12.04 -16.54 15.83
CA GLN A 131 -13.45 -16.11 15.76
C GLN A 131 -13.71 -15.21 14.54
N ILE A 132 -12.81 -14.27 14.23
CA ILE A 132 -12.94 -13.40 13.06
C ILE A 132 -12.89 -14.21 11.76
N LYS A 133 -11.96 -15.18 11.67
CA LYS A 133 -11.88 -16.11 10.52
C LYS A 133 -13.14 -16.94 10.39
N GLN A 134 -13.68 -17.45 11.50
CA GLN A 134 -14.91 -18.22 11.50
C GLN A 134 -16.10 -17.36 11.03
N LEU A 135 -16.19 -16.10 11.49
CA LEU A 135 -17.22 -15.17 11.02
C LEU A 135 -17.13 -14.94 9.52
N ALA A 136 -15.94 -14.68 8.99
CA ALA A 136 -15.71 -14.54 7.54
C ALA A 136 -16.18 -15.76 6.75
N ASN A 137 -15.84 -16.97 7.24
CA ASN A 137 -16.25 -18.22 6.61
C ASN A 137 -17.77 -18.45 6.63
N VAL A 138 -18.42 -18.21 7.79
CA VAL A 138 -19.87 -18.39 7.94
C VAL A 138 -20.67 -17.40 7.10
N THR A 139 -20.18 -16.16 7.00
CA THR A 139 -20.82 -15.12 6.17
C THR A 139 -20.45 -15.20 4.69
N GLY A 140 -19.48 -16.03 4.32
CA GLY A 140 -19.04 -16.20 2.93
C GLY A 140 -18.31 -14.97 2.37
N VAL A 141 -17.71 -14.13 3.22
CA VAL A 141 -16.98 -12.92 2.80
C VAL A 141 -15.49 -13.04 3.09
N PRO A 142 -14.62 -12.38 2.31
CA PRO A 142 -13.20 -12.29 2.62
C PRO A 142 -12.93 -11.62 3.99
N LEU A 143 -11.85 -12.01 4.64
CA LEU A 143 -11.48 -11.49 5.96
C LEU A 143 -11.36 -9.96 5.99
N ASN A 144 -10.82 -9.35 4.92
CA ASN A 144 -10.70 -7.90 4.82
C ASN A 144 -12.06 -7.19 4.87
N ILE A 145 -13.13 -7.81 4.34
CA ILE A 145 -14.49 -7.25 4.39
C ILE A 145 -14.99 -7.20 5.84
N VAL A 146 -14.69 -8.23 6.65
CA VAL A 146 -15.04 -8.20 8.09
C VAL A 146 -14.32 -7.06 8.81
N ILE A 147 -13.04 -6.84 8.50
CA ILE A 147 -12.26 -5.74 9.08
C ILE A 147 -12.81 -4.38 8.62
N GLN A 148 -13.08 -4.21 7.32
CA GLN A 148 -13.67 -2.98 6.78
C GLN A 148 -15.05 -2.69 7.39
N ALA A 149 -15.90 -3.70 7.53
CA ALA A 149 -17.21 -3.54 8.18
C ALA A 149 -17.06 -3.11 9.65
N THR A 150 -16.09 -3.69 10.36
CA THR A 150 -15.80 -3.28 11.75
C THR A 150 -15.34 -1.83 11.81
N TRP A 151 -14.48 -1.41 10.89
CA TRP A 151 -14.02 -0.03 10.78
C TRP A 151 -15.17 0.93 10.45
N SER A 152 -16.04 0.56 9.50
CA SER A 152 -17.26 1.33 9.18
C SER A 152 -18.15 1.54 10.41
N LEU A 153 -18.38 0.48 11.17
CA LEU A 153 -19.20 0.56 12.39
C LEU A 153 -18.57 1.48 13.46
N LEU A 154 -17.24 1.44 13.56
CA LEU A 154 -16.52 2.34 14.46
C LEU A 154 -16.68 3.80 14.03
N LEU A 155 -16.45 4.09 12.75
CA LEU A 155 -16.60 5.44 12.19
C LEU A 155 -18.03 5.94 12.34
N ALA A 156 -19.03 5.12 12.01
CA ALA A 156 -20.45 5.45 12.17
C ALA A 156 -20.79 5.88 13.60
N LYS A 157 -20.20 5.17 14.57
CA LYS A 157 -20.41 5.48 15.98
C LYS A 157 -19.78 6.81 16.40
N TYR A 158 -18.62 7.15 15.86
CA TYR A 158 -17.95 8.41 16.14
C TYR A 158 -18.59 9.60 15.41
N GLN A 159 -19.03 9.41 14.19
CA GLN A 159 -19.65 10.47 13.38
C GLN A 159 -21.15 10.64 13.64
N GLY A 160 -21.79 9.70 14.33
CA GLY A 160 -23.25 9.73 14.53
C GLY A 160 -24.03 9.55 13.23
N ASN A 161 -23.40 9.08 12.16
CA ASN A 161 -23.96 8.85 10.83
C ASN A 161 -23.77 7.38 10.43
N ASN A 162 -24.76 6.79 9.75
CA ASN A 162 -24.69 5.40 9.26
C ASN A 162 -24.19 5.30 7.82
N ASP A 163 -24.07 6.42 7.13
CA ASP A 163 -23.54 6.49 5.77
C ASP A 163 -22.07 6.90 5.84
N ILE A 164 -21.17 5.93 5.64
CA ILE A 164 -19.74 6.07 5.90
C ILE A 164 -18.96 5.83 4.62
N LEU A 165 -18.12 6.79 4.25
CA LEU A 165 -17.15 6.71 3.17
C LEU A 165 -15.73 6.79 3.74
N PHE A 166 -14.86 5.88 3.33
CA PHE A 166 -13.43 5.90 3.64
C PHE A 166 -12.62 5.21 2.54
N GLY A 167 -11.33 5.52 2.44
CA GLY A 167 -10.41 4.94 1.46
C GLY A 167 -8.96 5.01 1.93
#